data_ad64e880846e08d35f9c325e45476e85
#
_entry.id   ad64e880846e08d35f9c325e45476e85
#
_cell.length_a   1.000
_cell.length_b   1.000
_cell.length_c   1.000
_cell.angle_alpha   90.00
_cell.angle_beta   90.00
_cell.angle_gamma   90.00
#
_symmetry.space_group_name_H-M   'P 1'
#
loop_
_entity.id
_entity.type
_entity.pdbx_description
1 polymer ?
#
loop_
_entity_poly.entity_id
_entity_poly.type
_entity_poly.pdbx_seq_one_letter_code
_entity_poly.pdbx_strand_id
1 'polypeptide(L)'
;LAEAEKRPDARYKRVVAVLGSLATCRNTFMLTALPKEHDMREALAGVLTDVEQIRRYGFSREEFEAARAKVARSEKAALEKYRLATNTDLAGRYVEHFTRNVPYVTPDDRTRIVGEQLDALTCEEVNGLRAGMTSPEGMLVLVSSSEEYMDKVPAEAEAFDLIDSVKRAKIARP
;
A
#
# COMPACT_ATOMS: atom_id res chain seq x y z
N LEU A 1 -4.61 6.43 2.58
CA LEU A 1 -3.24 6.98 2.54
C LEU A 1 -3.09 8.07 1.48
N ALA A 2 -3.48 7.83 0.22
CA ALA A 2 -3.41 8.86 -0.83
C ALA A 2 -4.27 10.12 -0.53
N GLU A 3 -5.35 9.99 0.22
CA GLU A 3 -6.13 11.13 0.72
C GLU A 3 -5.43 11.82 1.91
N ALA A 4 -4.70 11.06 2.73
CA ALA A 4 -3.94 11.59 3.85
C ALA A 4 -2.80 12.53 3.40
N GLU A 5 -2.19 12.28 2.23
CA GLU A 5 -1.18 13.17 1.63
C GLU A 5 -1.70 14.60 1.37
N LYS A 6 -2.99 14.71 1.05
CA LYS A 6 -3.61 15.99 0.67
C LYS A 6 -4.06 16.82 1.87
N ARG A 7 -4.05 16.23 3.07
CA ARG A 7 -4.44 16.95 4.28
C ARG A 7 -3.41 18.03 4.62
N PRO A 8 -3.84 19.22 5.07
CA PRO A 8 -2.92 20.30 5.46
C PRO A 8 -1.97 19.89 6.59
N ASP A 9 -2.43 19.01 7.49
CA ASP A 9 -1.71 18.49 8.65
C ASP A 9 -0.92 17.20 8.36
N ALA A 10 -0.87 16.75 7.10
CA ALA A 10 -0.12 15.56 6.74
C ALA A 10 1.36 15.70 7.14
N ARG A 11 1.86 14.72 7.90
CA ARG A 11 3.24 14.70 8.45
C ARG A 11 4.29 14.21 7.47
N TYR A 12 3.87 13.75 6.29
CA TYR A 12 4.73 13.31 5.19
C TYR A 12 4.31 13.96 3.88
N LYS A 13 5.23 14.00 2.93
CA LYS A 13 5.01 14.57 1.61
C LYS A 13 4.30 13.60 0.68
N ARG A 14 4.62 12.32 0.80
CA ARG A 14 4.04 11.24 -0.01
C ARG A 14 4.12 9.93 0.74
N VAL A 15 3.13 9.05 0.53
CA VAL A 15 3.17 7.67 0.98
C VAL A 15 2.74 6.75 -0.14
N VAL A 16 3.42 5.63 -0.29
CA VAL A 16 3.08 4.58 -1.26
C VAL A 16 2.85 3.29 -0.49
N ALA A 17 1.70 2.66 -0.74
CA ALA A 17 1.36 1.36 -0.19
C ALA A 17 1.47 0.29 -1.28
N VAL A 18 2.19 -0.76 -1.02
CA VAL A 18 2.38 -1.89 -1.94
C VAL A 18 2.10 -3.19 -1.21
N LEU A 19 1.24 -4.01 -1.78
CA LEU A 19 1.12 -5.41 -1.42
C LEU A 19 1.91 -6.22 -2.45
N GLY A 20 2.94 -6.88 -2.00
CA GLY A 20 3.84 -7.62 -2.87
C GLY A 20 4.38 -8.87 -2.20
N SER A 21 5.16 -9.63 -2.94
CA SER A 21 5.88 -10.79 -2.42
C SER A 21 7.35 -10.41 -2.24
N LEU A 22 7.81 -10.44 -1.01
CA LEU A 22 9.24 -10.23 -0.70
C LEU A 22 10.05 -11.49 -1.06
N ALA A 23 9.40 -12.65 -0.96
CA ALA A 23 9.93 -13.94 -1.36
C ALA A 23 8.77 -14.81 -1.84
N THR A 24 9.03 -15.86 -2.59
CA THR A 24 8.02 -16.77 -3.18
C THR A 24 7.00 -17.32 -2.17
N CYS A 25 7.33 -17.30 -0.88
CA CYS A 25 6.50 -17.87 0.18
C CYS A 25 5.86 -16.85 1.14
N ARG A 26 6.12 -15.52 0.98
CA ARG A 26 5.58 -14.50 1.89
C ARG A 26 5.11 -13.25 1.17
N ASN A 27 3.84 -12.93 1.38
CA ASN A 27 3.30 -11.64 1.02
C ASN A 27 3.69 -10.59 2.07
N THR A 28 4.03 -9.40 1.60
CA THR A 28 4.44 -8.27 2.43
C THR A 28 3.59 -7.06 2.10
N PHE A 29 3.02 -6.46 3.12
CA PHE A 29 2.43 -5.13 3.01
C PHE A 29 3.49 -4.10 3.37
N MET A 30 3.89 -3.30 2.41
CA MET A 30 4.96 -2.31 2.55
C MET A 30 4.40 -0.91 2.40
N LEU A 31 4.77 -0.03 3.31
CA LEU A 31 4.52 1.40 3.25
C LEU A 31 5.84 2.13 3.12
N THR A 32 5.94 2.98 2.12
CA THR A 32 7.10 3.85 1.92
C THR A 32 6.64 5.29 2.02
N ALA A 33 7.17 6.04 2.98
CA ALA A 33 6.86 7.44 3.17
C ALA A 33 8.06 8.34 2.83
N LEU A 34 7.78 9.44 2.16
CA LEU A 34 8.73 10.52 1.93
C LEU A 34 8.46 11.63 2.94
N PRO A 35 9.42 11.97 3.82
CA PRO A 35 9.21 12.98 4.84
C PRO A 35 9.08 14.39 4.25
N LYS A 36 8.42 15.30 4.95
CA LYS A 36 8.48 16.73 4.73
C LYS A 36 9.75 17.27 5.41
N GLU A 37 10.45 18.19 4.76
CA GLU A 37 11.59 18.90 5.34
C GLU A 37 12.65 17.99 6.01
N HIS A 38 12.76 16.75 5.51
CA HIS A 38 13.63 15.71 6.07
C HIS A 38 13.32 15.33 7.53
N ASP A 39 12.09 15.60 8.01
CA ASP A 39 11.65 15.16 9.34
C ASP A 39 11.13 13.72 9.31
N MET A 40 12.04 12.80 9.55
CA MET A 40 11.76 11.36 9.49
C MET A 40 10.96 10.87 10.69
N ARG A 41 11.09 11.54 11.85
CA ARG A 41 10.31 11.19 13.05
C ARG A 41 8.85 11.51 12.84
N GLU A 42 8.53 12.72 12.36
CA GLU A 42 7.16 13.12 12.08
C GLU A 42 6.55 12.28 10.96
N ALA A 43 7.31 11.95 9.91
CA ALA A 43 6.83 11.08 8.85
C ALA A 43 6.52 9.66 9.36
N LEU A 44 7.40 9.09 10.17
CA LEU A 44 7.18 7.78 10.79
C LEU A 44 5.95 7.80 11.72
N ALA A 45 5.85 8.79 12.60
CA ALA A 45 4.70 8.96 13.46
C ALA A 45 3.40 9.12 12.69
N GLY A 46 3.41 9.86 11.58
CA GLY A 46 2.27 10.05 10.68
C GLY A 46 1.80 8.74 10.07
N VAL A 47 2.73 7.99 9.45
CA VAL A 47 2.40 6.69 8.85
C VAL A 47 1.89 5.68 9.88
N LEU A 48 2.53 5.60 11.03
CA LEU A 48 2.08 4.72 12.12
C LEU A 48 0.68 5.10 12.61
N THR A 49 0.39 6.40 12.69
CA THR A 49 -0.95 6.90 13.07
C THR A 49 -2.00 6.49 12.05
N ASP A 50 -1.73 6.65 10.76
CA ASP A 50 -2.65 6.27 9.69
C ASP A 50 -2.89 4.75 9.66
N VAL A 51 -1.84 3.95 9.85
CA VAL A 51 -1.96 2.49 9.95
C VAL A 51 -2.81 2.09 11.16
N GLU A 52 -2.57 2.70 12.31
CA GLU A 52 -3.34 2.43 13.52
C GLU A 52 -4.80 2.89 13.39
N GLN A 53 -5.06 3.98 12.65
CA GLN A 53 -6.40 4.44 12.33
C GLN A 53 -7.15 3.41 11.47
N ILE A 54 -6.50 2.90 10.41
CA ILE A 54 -7.05 1.82 9.57
C ILE A 54 -7.29 0.56 10.41
N ARG A 55 -6.35 0.20 11.28
CA ARG A 55 -6.47 -0.97 12.15
C ARG A 55 -7.68 -0.90 13.07
N ARG A 56 -7.95 0.29 13.65
CA ARG A 56 -9.07 0.49 14.61
C ARG A 56 -10.40 0.63 13.91
N TYR A 57 -10.46 1.43 12.86
CA TYR A 57 -11.73 1.89 12.27
C TYR A 57 -12.02 1.30 10.89
N GLY A 58 -11.00 0.75 10.20
CA GLY A 58 -11.13 0.28 8.83
C GLY A 58 -11.26 1.42 7.82
N PHE A 59 -11.76 1.08 6.67
CA PHE A 59 -12.07 2.01 5.58
C PHE A 59 -13.55 2.36 5.58
N SER A 60 -13.86 3.60 5.24
CA SER A 60 -15.23 4.03 5.01
C SER A 60 -15.78 3.46 3.70
N ARG A 61 -17.10 3.46 3.55
CA ARG A 61 -17.74 3.05 2.29
C ARG A 61 -17.33 3.96 1.13
N GLU A 62 -17.18 5.25 1.39
CA GLU A 62 -16.76 6.22 0.37
C GLU A 62 -15.32 5.96 -0.10
N GLU A 63 -14.40 5.69 0.81
CA GLU A 63 -13.02 5.30 0.47
C GLU A 63 -12.98 4.00 -0.35
N PHE A 64 -13.76 3.01 0.05
CA PHE A 64 -13.88 1.75 -0.66
C PHE A 64 -14.40 1.95 -2.10
N GLU A 65 -15.50 2.70 -2.28
CA GLU A 65 -16.07 2.96 -3.61
C GLU A 65 -15.11 3.78 -4.50
N ALA A 66 -14.42 4.76 -3.94
CA ALA A 66 -13.42 5.53 -4.66
C ALA A 66 -12.23 4.64 -5.11
N ALA A 67 -11.76 3.74 -4.24
CA ALA A 67 -10.72 2.79 -4.55
C ALA A 67 -11.17 1.78 -5.63
N ARG A 68 -12.38 1.22 -5.50
CA ARG A 68 -12.99 0.30 -6.48
C ARG A 68 -13.06 0.94 -7.86
N ALA A 69 -13.57 2.16 -7.94
CA ALA A 69 -13.65 2.91 -9.21
C ALA A 69 -12.25 3.21 -9.79
N LYS A 70 -11.25 3.46 -8.95
CA LYS A 70 -9.86 3.68 -9.39
C LYS A 70 -9.28 2.40 -9.98
N VAL A 71 -9.47 1.24 -9.35
CA VAL A 71 -9.00 -0.05 -9.87
C VAL A 71 -9.66 -0.36 -11.20
N ALA A 72 -10.98 -0.20 -11.31
CA ALA A 72 -11.71 -0.41 -12.57
C ALA A 72 -11.18 0.45 -13.73
N ARG A 73 -10.89 1.72 -13.47
CA ARG A 73 -10.26 2.62 -14.47
C ARG A 73 -8.85 2.16 -14.85
N SER A 74 -8.07 1.72 -13.87
CA SER A 74 -6.71 1.22 -14.09
C SER A 74 -6.69 -0.03 -14.97
N GLU A 75 -7.61 -0.97 -14.76
CA GLU A 75 -7.71 -2.19 -15.58
C GLU A 75 -8.12 -1.87 -17.03
N LYS A 76 -9.04 -0.91 -17.24
CA LYS A 76 -9.37 -0.43 -18.59
C LYS A 76 -8.16 0.18 -19.31
N ALA A 77 -7.40 1.02 -18.62
CA ALA A 77 -6.20 1.63 -19.16
C ALA A 77 -5.11 0.57 -19.47
N ALA A 78 -4.99 -0.44 -18.61
CA ALA A 78 -4.08 -1.56 -18.82
C ALA A 78 -4.46 -2.39 -20.06
N LEU A 79 -5.76 -2.60 -20.31
CA LEU A 79 -6.24 -3.28 -21.50
C LEU A 79 -5.87 -2.52 -22.79
N GLU A 80 -6.09 -1.20 -22.82
CA GLU A 80 -5.71 -0.37 -23.98
C GLU A 80 -4.20 -0.41 -24.23
N LYS A 81 -3.41 -0.31 -23.16
CA LYS A 81 -1.95 -0.42 -23.26
C LYS A 81 -1.52 -1.80 -23.78
N TYR A 82 -2.21 -2.86 -23.39
CA TYR A 82 -1.89 -4.20 -23.85
C TYR A 82 -2.15 -4.36 -25.35
N ARG A 83 -3.18 -3.75 -25.90
CA ARG A 83 -3.47 -3.79 -27.35
C ARG A 83 -2.35 -3.18 -28.19
N LEU A 84 -1.51 -2.35 -27.54
CA LEU A 84 -0.31 -1.73 -28.14
C LEU A 84 0.98 -2.48 -27.76
N ALA A 85 0.88 -3.63 -27.07
CA ALA A 85 2.04 -4.37 -26.57
C ALA A 85 2.90 -4.90 -27.73
N THR A 86 4.20 -4.79 -27.54
CA THR A 86 5.18 -5.34 -28.49
C THR A 86 5.34 -6.85 -28.31
N ASN A 87 5.95 -7.51 -29.31
CA ASN A 87 6.29 -8.94 -29.19
C ASN A 87 7.22 -9.21 -27.99
N THR A 88 8.09 -8.27 -27.63
CA THR A 88 8.96 -8.36 -26.45
C THR A 88 8.14 -8.37 -25.15
N ASP A 89 7.12 -7.52 -25.05
CA ASP A 89 6.23 -7.48 -23.87
C ASP A 89 5.45 -8.80 -23.73
N LEU A 90 5.00 -9.36 -24.84
CA LEU A 90 4.30 -10.64 -24.87
C LEU A 90 5.23 -11.80 -24.48
N ALA A 91 6.45 -11.83 -25.03
CA ALA A 91 7.44 -12.85 -24.68
C ALA A 91 7.77 -12.81 -23.18
N GLY A 92 7.91 -11.62 -22.58
CA GLY A 92 8.13 -11.46 -21.13
C GLY A 92 7.02 -12.12 -20.30
N ARG A 93 5.77 -12.00 -20.70
CA ARG A 93 4.62 -12.62 -20.02
C ARG A 93 4.63 -14.15 -20.12
N TYR A 94 5.01 -14.70 -21.27
CA TYR A 94 5.17 -16.15 -21.42
C TYR A 94 6.31 -16.67 -20.54
N VAL A 95 7.43 -15.96 -20.48
CA VAL A 95 8.53 -16.30 -19.57
C VAL A 95 8.05 -16.28 -18.10
N GLU A 96 7.29 -15.29 -17.70
CA GLU A 96 6.75 -15.19 -16.34
C GLU A 96 5.76 -16.33 -16.04
N HIS A 97 4.88 -16.66 -16.99
CA HIS A 97 3.99 -17.81 -16.89
C HIS A 97 4.77 -19.09 -16.65
N PHE A 98 5.80 -19.33 -17.47
CA PHE A 98 6.60 -20.55 -17.40
C PHE A 98 7.46 -20.64 -16.14
N THR A 99 8.12 -19.54 -15.74
CA THR A 99 9.09 -19.55 -14.64
C THR A 99 8.45 -19.45 -13.26
N ARG A 100 7.28 -18.79 -13.17
CA ARG A 100 6.57 -18.53 -11.90
C ARG A 100 5.27 -19.29 -11.75
N ASN A 101 4.91 -20.11 -12.73
CA ASN A 101 3.62 -20.82 -12.78
C ASN A 101 2.41 -19.88 -12.61
N VAL A 102 2.53 -18.63 -13.07
CA VAL A 102 1.45 -17.66 -13.07
C VAL A 102 0.50 -18.00 -14.22
N PRO A 103 -0.80 -18.16 -14.00
CA PRO A 103 -1.73 -18.46 -15.09
C PRO A 103 -1.67 -17.38 -16.17
N TYR A 104 -1.54 -17.83 -17.45
CA TYR A 104 -1.66 -16.91 -18.56
C TYR A 104 -3.14 -16.63 -18.82
N VAL A 105 -3.53 -15.39 -18.61
CA VAL A 105 -4.90 -14.92 -18.86
C VAL A 105 -4.84 -13.87 -19.96
N THR A 106 -5.74 -13.93 -20.94
CA THR A 106 -5.83 -12.88 -21.93
C THR A 106 -6.23 -11.55 -21.27
N PRO A 107 -5.86 -10.41 -21.82
CA PRO A 107 -6.23 -9.13 -21.21
C PRO A 107 -7.73 -8.88 -21.13
N ASP A 108 -8.46 -9.33 -22.14
CA ASP A 108 -9.93 -9.23 -22.14
C ASP A 108 -10.53 -10.09 -21.03
N ASP A 109 -10.08 -11.34 -20.88
CA ASP A 109 -10.50 -12.22 -19.77
C ASP A 109 -10.09 -11.65 -18.42
N ARG A 110 -8.88 -11.11 -18.30
CA ARG A 110 -8.43 -10.45 -17.08
C ARG A 110 -9.35 -9.29 -16.72
N THR A 111 -9.67 -8.43 -17.67
CA THR A 111 -10.55 -7.27 -17.44
C THR A 111 -11.94 -7.71 -17.01
N ARG A 112 -12.47 -8.77 -17.64
CA ARG A 112 -13.76 -9.36 -17.28
C ARG A 112 -13.72 -9.95 -15.86
N ILE A 113 -12.73 -10.79 -15.56
CA ILE A 113 -12.60 -11.45 -14.25
C ILE A 113 -12.43 -10.39 -13.13
N VAL A 114 -11.55 -9.40 -13.33
CA VAL A 114 -11.35 -8.34 -12.35
C VAL A 114 -12.63 -7.51 -12.18
N GLY A 115 -13.36 -7.22 -13.25
CA GLY A 115 -14.65 -6.54 -13.18
C GLY A 115 -15.66 -7.30 -12.34
N GLU A 116 -15.86 -8.60 -12.61
CA GLU A 116 -16.75 -9.47 -11.85
C GLU A 116 -16.36 -9.54 -10.35
N GLN A 117 -15.07 -9.62 -10.05
CA GLN A 117 -14.57 -9.65 -8.68
C GLN A 117 -14.78 -8.29 -7.98
N LEU A 118 -14.55 -7.17 -8.67
CA LEU A 118 -14.78 -5.84 -8.11
C LEU A 118 -16.27 -5.58 -7.84
N ASP A 119 -17.16 -6.11 -8.66
CA ASP A 119 -18.61 -5.97 -8.47
C ASP A 119 -19.12 -6.82 -7.29
N ALA A 120 -18.51 -7.98 -7.07
CA ALA A 120 -18.83 -8.87 -5.95
C ALA A 120 -18.21 -8.43 -4.62
N LEU A 121 -17.07 -7.69 -4.66
CA LEU A 121 -16.32 -7.31 -3.47
C LEU A 121 -17.09 -6.30 -2.60
N THR A 122 -17.13 -6.55 -1.32
CA THR A 122 -17.79 -5.70 -0.32
C THR A 122 -16.79 -4.94 0.55
N CYS A 123 -17.23 -3.81 1.11
CA CYS A 123 -16.43 -3.04 2.06
C CYS A 123 -16.10 -3.84 3.33
N GLU A 124 -17.00 -4.69 3.76
CA GLU A 124 -16.86 -5.57 4.92
C GLU A 124 -15.75 -6.60 4.71
N GLU A 125 -15.68 -7.22 3.54
CA GLU A 125 -14.62 -8.17 3.20
C GLU A 125 -13.25 -7.50 3.19
N VAL A 126 -13.12 -6.30 2.59
CA VAL A 126 -11.87 -5.53 2.61
C VAL A 126 -11.48 -5.17 4.04
N ASN A 127 -12.43 -4.73 4.85
CA ASN A 127 -12.20 -4.43 6.26
C ASN A 127 -11.84 -5.67 7.08
N GLY A 128 -12.29 -6.85 6.70
CA GLY A 128 -11.91 -8.13 7.32
C GLY A 128 -10.42 -8.43 7.19
N LEU A 129 -9.77 -8.00 6.10
CA LEU A 129 -8.35 -8.23 5.86
C LEU A 129 -7.43 -7.31 6.67
N ARG A 130 -7.94 -6.19 7.21
CA ARG A 130 -7.13 -5.17 7.88
C ARG A 130 -6.27 -5.69 9.02
N ALA A 131 -6.78 -6.62 9.81
CA ALA A 131 -6.08 -7.17 10.97
C ALA A 131 -4.77 -7.88 10.56
N GLY A 132 -4.81 -8.65 9.48
CA GLY A 132 -3.61 -9.32 8.96
C GLY A 132 -2.61 -8.36 8.30
N MET A 133 -3.10 -7.28 7.68
CA MET A 133 -2.24 -6.31 6.99
C MET A 133 -1.57 -5.31 7.94
N THR A 134 -2.19 -5.03 9.08
CA THR A 134 -1.73 -4.01 10.04
C THR A 134 -1.24 -4.62 11.35
N SER A 135 -0.99 -5.92 11.39
CA SER A 135 -0.44 -6.59 12.57
C SER A 135 0.96 -6.04 12.88
N PRO A 136 1.23 -5.67 14.14
CA PRO A 136 2.58 -5.27 14.55
C PRO A 136 3.57 -6.45 14.59
N GLU A 137 3.07 -7.68 14.56
CA GLU A 137 3.91 -8.88 14.55
C GLU A 137 4.63 -9.03 13.21
N GLY A 138 5.95 -9.10 13.27
CA GLY A 138 6.80 -9.18 12.08
C GLY A 138 6.95 -7.86 11.33
N MET A 139 6.61 -6.73 11.94
CA MET A 139 6.85 -5.41 11.37
C MET A 139 8.35 -5.12 11.32
N LEU A 140 8.80 -4.66 10.16
CA LEU A 140 10.14 -4.11 9.93
C LEU A 140 10.01 -2.62 9.62
N VAL A 141 10.78 -1.80 10.32
CA VAL A 141 10.91 -0.38 10.03
C VAL A 141 12.32 -0.13 9.49
N LEU A 142 12.39 0.44 8.30
CA LEU A 142 13.64 0.86 7.68
C LEU A 142 13.57 2.37 7.44
N VAL A 143 14.53 3.09 8.02
CA VAL A 143 14.71 4.52 7.78
C VAL A 143 16.04 4.72 7.07
N SER A 144 16.02 5.39 5.93
CA SER A 144 17.21 5.70 5.15
C SER A 144 17.28 7.17 4.82
N SER A 145 18.49 7.72 4.81
CA SER A 145 18.76 9.12 4.51
C SER A 145 20.06 9.28 3.76
N SER A 146 20.26 10.45 3.12
CA SER A 146 21.59 10.89 2.70
C SER A 146 22.44 11.24 3.93
N GLU A 147 23.77 11.21 3.76
CA GLU A 147 24.73 11.49 4.83
C GLU A 147 24.47 12.85 5.52
N GLU A 148 24.06 13.83 4.75
CA GLU A 148 23.75 15.20 5.21
C GLU A 148 22.63 15.26 6.27
N TYR A 149 21.69 14.30 6.29
CA TYR A 149 20.53 14.28 7.19
C TYR A 149 20.51 13.06 8.11
N MET A 150 21.67 12.41 8.30
CA MET A 150 21.75 11.23 9.18
C MET A 150 21.44 11.56 10.64
N ASP A 151 21.70 12.78 11.08
CA ASP A 151 21.38 13.31 12.41
C ASP A 151 19.86 13.39 12.67
N LYS A 152 19.04 13.42 11.60
CA LYS A 152 17.57 13.43 11.65
C LYS A 152 16.95 12.04 11.64
N VAL A 153 17.74 10.98 11.42
CA VAL A 153 17.26 9.60 11.49
C VAL A 153 17.00 9.25 12.96
N PRO A 154 15.77 8.79 13.31
CA PRO A 154 15.50 8.40 14.68
C PRO A 154 16.37 7.19 15.08
N ALA A 155 16.89 7.22 16.30
CA ALA A 155 17.55 6.06 16.88
C ALA A 155 16.55 4.89 17.01
N GLU A 156 17.06 3.66 17.08
CA GLU A 156 16.21 2.47 17.20
C GLU A 156 15.24 2.56 18.40
N ALA A 157 15.75 2.97 19.57
CA ALA A 157 14.92 3.14 20.75
C ALA A 157 13.80 4.18 20.55
N GLU A 158 14.08 5.30 19.88
CA GLU A 158 13.09 6.33 19.56
C GLU A 158 12.02 5.80 18.58
N ALA A 159 12.40 4.96 17.63
CA ALA A 159 11.45 4.36 16.71
C ALA A 159 10.49 3.40 17.45
N PHE A 160 10.99 2.60 18.40
CA PHE A 160 10.14 1.76 19.25
C PHE A 160 9.22 2.58 20.15
N ASP A 161 9.71 3.67 20.77
CA ASP A 161 8.91 4.57 21.58
C ASP A 161 7.79 5.23 20.77
N LEU A 162 8.06 5.62 19.52
CA LEU A 162 7.05 6.13 18.61
C LEU A 162 5.96 5.09 18.30
N ILE A 163 6.35 3.85 18.00
CA ILE A 163 5.41 2.76 17.75
C ILE A 163 4.49 2.56 18.97
N ASP A 164 5.07 2.51 20.17
CA ASP A 164 4.31 2.28 21.40
C ASP A 164 3.44 3.49 21.78
N SER A 165 3.92 4.71 21.53
CA SER A 165 3.14 5.93 21.77
C SER A 165 1.90 6.01 20.89
N VAL A 166 2.05 5.68 19.60
CA VAL A 166 0.93 5.66 18.64
C VAL A 166 -0.09 4.58 18.99
N LYS A 167 0.36 3.39 19.42
CA LYS A 167 -0.55 2.32 19.88
C LYS A 167 -1.41 2.75 21.08
N ARG A 168 -0.87 3.61 21.96
CA ARG A 168 -1.58 4.12 23.16
C ARG A 168 -2.37 5.40 22.90
N ALA A 169 -2.10 6.09 21.79
CA ALA A 169 -2.72 7.37 21.48
C ALA A 169 -4.24 7.23 21.26
N LYS A 170 -4.96 8.26 21.63
CA LYS A 170 -6.37 8.43 21.24
C LYS A 170 -6.39 8.95 19.79
N ILE A 171 -6.66 8.05 18.86
CA ILE A 171 -6.76 8.38 17.44
C ILE A 171 -8.23 8.59 17.12
N ALA A 172 -8.56 9.74 16.53
CA ALA A 172 -9.91 10.03 16.10
C ALA A 172 -10.34 9.14 14.91
N ARG A 173 -11.63 8.87 14.83
CA ARG A 173 -12.20 8.26 13.62
C ARG A 173 -12.08 9.27 12.47
N PRO A 174 -11.69 8.83 11.24
CA PRO A 174 -11.60 9.70 10.08
C PRO A 174 -12.96 10.25 9.66
#